data_23ada511d6cbfb77de722e348134ab7e
#
_entry.id   23ada511d6cbfb77de722e348134ab7e
#
_cell.length_a   1.000
_cell.length_b   1.000
_cell.length_c   1.000
_cell.angle_alpha   90.00
_cell.angle_beta   90.00
_cell.angle_gamma   90.00
#
_symmetry.space_group_name_H-M   'P 1'
#
loop_
_entity.id
_entity.type
_entity.pdbx_description
1 polymer ?
#
loop_
_entity_poly.entity_id
_entity_poly.type
_entity_poly.pdbx_seq_one_letter_code
_entity_poly.pdbx_strand_id
1 'polypeptide(L)'
;MDGFQEVDAEYEDRMRTFESDCNGGKGNAVACHQVGEYLSVVKNDFDKAGRIFEANCNTRNHAPSCFNLGRFLLAGKGLPQSDAQAEKVFDSACAKDHQPACLHLGFMHLYGGEGFQRDIKKAIEVLDTSCSGGLADSCNMLAKQLLRHDGKGPVPRDPPRARGLLEKGCSHNHGPSCFNLTVMLKKGDEGVPSDYQKYREYREKTESLAAQLQGIDGNKQA
;
A
#
# COMPACT_ATOMS: atom_id res chain seq x y z
N MET A 1 17.80 8.35 25.56
CA MET A 1 16.84 7.91 26.62
C MET A 1 15.87 7.01 25.91
N ASP A 2 16.06 5.72 26.17
CA ASP A 2 15.47 4.65 25.39
C ASP A 2 14.03 4.40 25.82
N GLY A 3 13.10 4.97 25.06
CA GLY A 3 11.68 4.67 25.18
C GLY A 3 11.34 3.33 24.53
N PHE A 4 11.93 2.25 25.01
CA PHE A 4 11.41 0.92 24.74
C PHE A 4 10.06 0.82 25.45
N GLN A 5 8.96 0.84 24.71
CA GLN A 5 7.67 0.41 25.25
C GLN A 5 7.89 -1.05 25.73
N GLU A 6 7.70 -1.27 27.02
CA GLU A 6 7.66 -2.60 27.62
C GLU A 6 6.61 -3.40 26.86
N VAL A 7 7.04 -4.43 26.14
CA VAL A 7 6.13 -5.29 25.38
C VAL A 7 5.34 -6.07 26.41
N ASP A 8 4.01 -5.97 26.35
CA ASP A 8 3.10 -6.64 27.29
C ASP A 8 3.41 -8.14 27.34
N ALA A 9 3.54 -8.70 28.56
CA ALA A 9 3.85 -10.09 28.79
C ALA A 9 2.83 -11.05 28.11
N GLU A 10 1.56 -10.65 28.06
CA GLU A 10 0.51 -11.40 27.34
C GLU A 10 0.77 -11.42 25.82
N TYR A 11 1.28 -10.33 25.27
CA TYR A 11 1.66 -10.28 23.86
C TYR A 11 2.84 -11.20 23.55
N GLU A 12 3.86 -11.22 24.42
CA GLU A 12 5.01 -12.13 24.24
C GLU A 12 4.62 -13.61 24.36
N ASP A 13 3.72 -13.96 25.28
CA ASP A 13 3.24 -15.34 25.43
C ASP A 13 2.44 -15.79 24.21
N ARG A 14 1.59 -14.92 23.68
CA ARG A 14 0.89 -15.15 22.42
C ARG A 14 1.86 -15.33 21.25
N MET A 15 2.96 -14.57 21.21
CA MET A 15 3.98 -14.71 20.17
C MET A 15 4.72 -16.05 20.28
N ARG A 16 4.98 -16.57 21.48
CA ARG A 16 5.54 -17.92 21.67
C ARG A 16 4.63 -19.01 21.10
N THR A 17 3.32 -18.86 21.28
CA THR A 17 2.34 -19.77 20.66
C THR A 17 2.44 -19.72 19.13
N PHE A 18 2.49 -18.52 18.54
CA PHE A 18 2.68 -18.39 17.09
C PHE A 18 4.03 -18.93 16.61
N GLU A 19 5.10 -18.78 17.37
CA GLU A 19 6.41 -19.39 17.04
C GLU A 19 6.32 -20.92 16.99
N SER A 20 5.66 -21.53 17.99
CA SER A 20 5.39 -22.96 18.01
C SER A 20 4.58 -23.41 16.81
N ASP A 21 3.48 -22.71 16.50
CA ASP A 21 2.58 -23.04 15.40
C ASP A 21 3.23 -22.80 14.03
N CYS A 22 4.13 -21.83 13.93
CA CYS A 22 4.91 -21.55 12.72
C CYS A 22 5.95 -22.63 12.45
N ASN A 23 6.53 -23.24 13.51
CA ASN A 23 7.55 -24.29 13.38
C ASN A 23 8.65 -23.93 12.36
N GLY A 24 9.31 -22.78 12.57
CA GLY A 24 10.40 -22.33 11.72
C GLY A 24 10.01 -22.10 10.26
N GLY A 25 8.76 -21.70 9.99
CA GLY A 25 8.26 -21.46 8.63
C GLY A 25 7.57 -22.68 7.98
N LYS A 26 7.48 -23.81 8.68
CA LYS A 26 6.86 -25.06 8.16
C LYS A 26 5.43 -25.30 8.65
N GLY A 27 4.99 -24.55 9.66
CA GLY A 27 3.69 -24.70 10.31
C GLY A 27 2.57 -23.85 9.67
N ASN A 28 1.70 -23.29 10.49
CA ASN A 28 0.55 -22.49 10.07
C ASN A 28 0.97 -21.19 9.36
N ALA A 29 0.39 -20.90 8.20
CA ALA A 29 0.76 -19.73 7.39
C ALA A 29 0.47 -18.40 8.09
N VAL A 30 -0.64 -18.29 8.81
CA VAL A 30 -1.00 -17.08 9.56
C VAL A 30 -0.05 -16.89 10.74
N ALA A 31 0.25 -17.96 11.50
CA ALA A 31 1.20 -17.92 12.60
C ALA A 31 2.59 -17.50 12.11
N CYS A 32 3.07 -18.07 11.00
CA CYS A 32 4.36 -17.66 10.39
C CYS A 32 4.36 -16.20 9.96
N HIS A 33 3.26 -15.70 9.43
CA HIS A 33 3.16 -14.28 9.09
C HIS A 33 3.29 -13.39 10.33
N GLN A 34 2.58 -13.70 11.42
CA GLN A 34 2.65 -12.95 12.69
C GLN A 34 4.05 -12.99 13.30
N VAL A 35 4.72 -14.14 13.27
CA VAL A 35 6.12 -14.28 13.72
C VAL A 35 7.05 -13.41 12.88
N GLY A 36 6.89 -13.39 11.57
CA GLY A 36 7.68 -12.52 10.67
C GLY A 36 7.48 -11.04 10.98
N GLU A 37 6.25 -10.61 11.22
CA GLU A 37 5.95 -9.22 11.60
C GLU A 37 6.58 -8.87 12.97
N TYR A 38 6.41 -9.74 13.98
CA TYR A 38 7.00 -9.56 15.29
C TYR A 38 8.53 -9.43 15.23
N LEU A 39 9.18 -10.32 14.50
CA LEU A 39 10.63 -10.28 14.33
C LEU A 39 11.08 -8.99 13.64
N SER A 40 10.35 -8.51 12.66
CA SER A 40 10.73 -7.31 11.90
C SER A 40 10.45 -6.01 12.64
N VAL A 41 9.32 -5.92 13.38
CA VAL A 41 8.85 -4.65 13.99
C VAL A 41 9.32 -4.51 15.43
N VAL A 42 9.27 -5.61 16.20
CA VAL A 42 9.57 -5.56 17.65
C VAL A 42 11.03 -5.95 17.92
N LYS A 43 11.48 -7.04 17.30
CA LYS A 43 12.85 -7.56 17.55
C LYS A 43 13.90 -6.96 16.60
N ASN A 44 13.50 -6.28 15.53
CA ASN A 44 14.38 -5.77 14.46
C ASN A 44 15.29 -6.86 13.84
N ASP A 45 14.89 -8.13 13.92
CA ASP A 45 15.59 -9.27 13.34
C ASP A 45 15.10 -9.49 11.91
N PHE A 46 15.57 -8.63 11.00
CA PHE A 46 15.15 -8.65 9.59
C PHE A 46 15.59 -9.92 8.86
N ASP A 47 16.71 -10.52 9.25
CA ASP A 47 17.23 -11.74 8.62
C ASP A 47 16.30 -12.92 8.89
N LYS A 48 15.86 -13.12 10.13
CA LYS A 48 14.91 -14.18 10.45
C LYS A 48 13.52 -13.89 9.88
N ALA A 49 13.05 -12.64 9.97
CA ALA A 49 11.78 -12.22 9.41
C ALA A 49 11.73 -12.49 7.89
N GLY A 50 12.77 -12.10 7.16
CA GLY A 50 12.90 -12.31 5.72
C GLY A 50 12.80 -13.80 5.34
N ARG A 51 13.55 -14.67 6.03
CA ARG A 51 13.50 -16.12 5.80
C ARG A 51 12.12 -16.74 6.08
N ILE A 52 11.43 -16.27 7.11
CA ILE A 52 10.07 -16.74 7.42
C ILE A 52 9.07 -16.27 6.36
N PHE A 53 9.13 -15.00 5.95
CA PHE A 53 8.27 -14.52 4.87
C PHE A 53 8.56 -15.25 3.56
N GLU A 54 9.84 -15.49 3.23
CA GLU A 54 10.24 -16.22 2.04
C GLU A 54 9.72 -17.67 2.07
N ALA A 55 9.94 -18.40 3.15
CA ALA A 55 9.44 -19.77 3.30
C ALA A 55 7.92 -19.81 3.19
N ASN A 56 7.20 -18.89 3.86
CA ASN A 56 5.75 -18.85 3.88
C ASN A 56 5.15 -18.43 2.53
N CYS A 57 5.80 -17.52 1.82
CA CYS A 57 5.40 -17.16 0.46
C CYS A 57 5.63 -18.31 -0.52
N ASN A 58 6.85 -18.87 -0.55
CA ASN A 58 7.23 -19.88 -1.55
C ASN A 58 6.50 -21.22 -1.37
N THR A 59 6.23 -21.64 -0.13
CA THR A 59 5.62 -22.96 0.14
C THR A 59 4.11 -22.93 0.24
N ARG A 60 3.52 -21.82 0.68
CA ARG A 60 2.07 -21.70 0.93
C ARG A 60 1.40 -20.62 0.10
N ASN A 61 2.20 -19.85 -0.62
CA ASN A 61 1.71 -18.70 -1.39
C ASN A 61 0.79 -17.81 -0.53
N HIS A 62 1.21 -17.52 0.73
CA HIS A 62 0.47 -16.69 1.67
C HIS A 62 0.61 -15.22 1.29
N ALA A 63 -0.43 -14.63 0.72
CA ALA A 63 -0.37 -13.31 0.09
C ALA A 63 0.19 -12.19 1.01
N PRO A 64 -0.20 -12.06 2.31
CA PRO A 64 0.43 -11.07 3.19
C PRO A 64 1.94 -11.31 3.40
N SER A 65 2.39 -12.56 3.49
CA SER A 65 3.83 -12.86 3.60
C SER A 65 4.58 -12.59 2.30
N CYS A 66 3.98 -12.89 1.13
CA CYS A 66 4.54 -12.52 -0.17
C CYS A 66 4.68 -11.00 -0.30
N PHE A 67 3.71 -10.24 0.19
CA PHE A 67 3.76 -8.79 0.21
C PHE A 67 4.92 -8.27 1.09
N ASN A 68 5.07 -8.78 2.32
CA ASN A 68 6.18 -8.39 3.18
C ASN A 68 7.53 -8.83 2.61
N LEU A 69 7.62 -10.02 2.01
CA LEU A 69 8.81 -10.47 1.29
C LEU A 69 9.19 -9.49 0.16
N GLY A 70 8.22 -9.07 -0.66
CA GLY A 70 8.45 -8.09 -1.73
C GLY A 70 9.01 -6.77 -1.20
N ARG A 71 8.47 -6.27 -0.08
CA ARG A 71 8.99 -5.07 0.58
C ARG A 71 10.43 -5.25 1.09
N PHE A 72 10.76 -6.42 1.62
CA PHE A 72 12.11 -6.74 2.10
C PHE A 72 13.10 -6.81 0.93
N LEU A 73 12.71 -7.43 -0.18
CA LEU A 73 13.51 -7.51 -1.41
C LEU A 73 13.75 -6.12 -2.03
N LEU A 74 12.74 -5.22 -2.04
CA LEU A 74 12.95 -3.83 -2.50
C LEU A 74 13.89 -3.05 -1.61
N ALA A 75 13.82 -3.26 -0.30
CA ALA A 75 14.61 -2.51 0.67
C ALA A 75 16.00 -3.12 0.93
N GLY A 76 16.29 -4.33 0.47
CA GLY A 76 17.51 -5.06 0.83
C GLY A 76 17.59 -5.34 2.34
N LYS A 77 16.47 -5.52 3.04
CA LYS A 77 16.43 -5.79 4.49
C LYS A 77 16.36 -7.27 4.76
N GLY A 78 17.39 -7.82 5.41
CA GLY A 78 17.46 -9.24 5.77
C GLY A 78 17.56 -10.21 4.58
N LEU A 79 17.51 -9.69 3.36
CA LEU A 79 17.64 -10.42 2.10
C LEU A 79 18.35 -9.52 1.10
N PRO A 80 19.11 -10.09 0.12
CA PRO A 80 19.68 -9.30 -0.97
C PRO A 80 18.59 -8.53 -1.73
N GLN A 81 18.87 -7.27 -2.05
CA GLN A 81 17.94 -6.46 -2.84
C GLN A 81 17.73 -7.06 -4.23
N SER A 82 16.48 -7.13 -4.66
CA SER A 82 16.13 -7.63 -6.00
C SER A 82 14.73 -7.14 -6.42
N ASP A 83 14.69 -6.15 -7.29
CA ASP A 83 13.43 -5.64 -7.84
C ASP A 83 12.70 -6.70 -8.67
N ALA A 84 13.44 -7.51 -9.44
CA ALA A 84 12.86 -8.57 -10.26
C ALA A 84 12.21 -9.69 -9.42
N GLN A 85 12.75 -10.01 -8.25
CA GLN A 85 12.11 -10.95 -7.33
C GLN A 85 10.92 -10.30 -6.60
N ALA A 86 11.05 -9.04 -6.21
CA ALA A 86 9.96 -8.28 -5.60
C ALA A 86 8.74 -8.18 -6.52
N GLU A 87 8.95 -7.91 -7.81
CA GLU A 87 7.88 -7.90 -8.82
C GLU A 87 7.12 -9.23 -8.84
N LYS A 88 7.82 -10.36 -8.91
CA LYS A 88 7.20 -11.70 -8.95
C LYS A 88 6.36 -12.01 -7.71
N VAL A 89 6.86 -11.68 -6.52
CA VAL A 89 6.13 -11.98 -5.28
C VAL A 89 4.95 -11.03 -5.07
N PHE A 90 5.06 -9.77 -5.51
CA PHE A 90 3.90 -8.86 -5.52
C PHE A 90 2.85 -9.30 -6.53
N ASP A 91 3.24 -9.76 -7.73
CA ASP A 91 2.31 -10.29 -8.73
C ASP A 91 1.54 -11.50 -8.18
N SER A 92 2.25 -12.43 -7.54
CA SER A 92 1.64 -13.59 -6.87
C SER A 92 0.67 -13.20 -5.75
N ALA A 93 1.00 -12.20 -4.95
CA ALA A 93 0.12 -11.72 -3.88
C ALA A 93 -1.07 -10.92 -4.44
N CYS A 94 -0.86 -10.10 -5.47
CA CYS A 94 -1.91 -9.35 -6.16
C CYS A 94 -2.93 -10.28 -6.83
N ALA A 95 -2.49 -11.37 -7.46
CA ALA A 95 -3.35 -12.39 -8.03
C ALA A 95 -4.27 -13.10 -6.99
N LYS A 96 -4.01 -12.89 -5.70
CA LYS A 96 -4.83 -13.34 -4.57
C LYS A 96 -5.58 -12.19 -3.88
N ASP A 97 -5.89 -11.16 -4.60
CA ASP A 97 -6.63 -9.98 -4.12
C ASP A 97 -5.98 -9.26 -2.94
N HIS A 98 -4.64 -9.39 -2.75
CA HIS A 98 -3.93 -8.61 -1.75
C HIS A 98 -3.68 -7.20 -2.27
N GLN A 99 -4.60 -6.28 -1.99
CA GLN A 99 -4.65 -4.93 -2.57
C GLN A 99 -3.35 -4.12 -2.36
N PRO A 100 -2.67 -4.16 -1.18
CA PRO A 100 -1.38 -3.50 -1.02
C PRO A 100 -0.30 -4.02 -1.98
N ALA A 101 -0.31 -5.33 -2.31
CA ALA A 101 0.64 -5.87 -3.28
C ALA A 101 0.35 -5.38 -4.70
N CYS A 102 -0.93 -5.27 -5.08
CA CYS A 102 -1.34 -4.70 -6.36
C CYS A 102 -0.89 -3.23 -6.49
N LEU A 103 -1.01 -2.45 -5.42
CA LEU A 103 -0.52 -1.07 -5.40
C LEU A 103 1.00 -1.01 -5.68
N HIS A 104 1.79 -1.82 -4.98
CA HIS A 104 3.25 -1.85 -5.17
C HIS A 104 3.62 -2.35 -6.57
N LEU A 105 2.95 -3.40 -7.04
CA LEU A 105 3.14 -3.93 -8.41
C LEU A 105 2.82 -2.86 -9.46
N GLY A 106 1.71 -2.15 -9.30
CA GLY A 106 1.33 -1.04 -10.18
C GLY A 106 2.38 0.07 -10.19
N PHE A 107 2.90 0.45 -9.01
CA PHE A 107 3.99 1.41 -8.90
C PHE A 107 5.26 0.92 -9.64
N MET A 108 5.66 -0.33 -9.41
CA MET A 108 6.82 -0.90 -10.08
C MET A 108 6.67 -0.89 -11.60
N HIS A 109 5.52 -1.29 -12.14
CA HIS A 109 5.26 -1.27 -13.58
C HIS A 109 5.12 0.14 -14.18
N LEU A 110 4.76 1.17 -13.39
CA LEU A 110 4.78 2.56 -13.86
C LEU A 110 6.19 3.07 -14.15
N TYR A 111 7.17 2.62 -13.38
CA TYR A 111 8.52 3.20 -13.44
C TYR A 111 9.58 2.21 -13.93
N GLY A 112 9.33 0.92 -13.87
CA GLY A 112 10.33 -0.12 -14.09
C GLY A 112 11.26 -0.30 -12.89
N GLY A 113 12.20 -1.25 -12.99
CA GLY A 113 13.19 -1.53 -11.95
C GLY A 113 14.35 -2.37 -12.48
N GLU A 114 15.28 -2.69 -11.59
CA GLU A 114 16.42 -3.53 -11.96
C GLU A 114 15.96 -4.96 -12.29
N GLY A 115 16.26 -5.40 -13.50
CA GLY A 115 15.95 -6.74 -13.99
C GLY A 115 14.52 -6.93 -14.51
N PHE A 116 13.69 -5.86 -14.60
CA PHE A 116 12.41 -5.90 -15.31
C PHE A 116 12.07 -4.55 -15.96
N GLN A 117 11.25 -4.59 -17.01
CA GLN A 117 10.89 -3.40 -17.78
C GLN A 117 9.57 -2.80 -17.29
N ARG A 118 9.45 -1.50 -17.53
CA ARG A 118 8.20 -0.76 -17.34
C ARG A 118 7.10 -1.34 -18.24
N ASP A 119 5.93 -1.56 -17.67
CA ASP A 119 4.72 -1.98 -18.37
C ASP A 119 3.52 -1.13 -17.93
N ILE A 120 3.22 -0.10 -18.72
CA ILE A 120 2.15 0.85 -18.40
C ILE A 120 0.77 0.21 -18.45
N LYS A 121 0.56 -0.73 -19.37
CA LYS A 121 -0.73 -1.41 -19.48
C LYS A 121 -0.99 -2.24 -18.21
N LYS A 122 -0.03 -3.04 -17.80
CA LYS A 122 -0.12 -3.83 -16.57
C LYS A 122 -0.25 -2.93 -15.33
N ALA A 123 0.47 -1.80 -15.28
CA ALA A 123 0.34 -0.84 -14.19
C ALA A 123 -1.09 -0.31 -14.03
N ILE A 124 -1.71 0.11 -15.13
CA ILE A 124 -3.10 0.61 -15.11
C ILE A 124 -4.06 -0.51 -14.65
N GLU A 125 -3.92 -1.71 -15.21
CA GLU A 125 -4.76 -2.86 -14.91
C GLU A 125 -4.73 -3.24 -13.42
N VAL A 126 -3.54 -3.38 -12.84
CA VAL A 126 -3.40 -3.74 -11.43
C VAL A 126 -3.81 -2.62 -10.47
N LEU A 127 -3.58 -1.35 -10.83
CA LEU A 127 -4.05 -0.21 -10.04
C LEU A 127 -5.57 -0.05 -10.08
N ASP A 128 -6.20 -0.27 -11.24
CA ASP A 128 -7.67 -0.29 -11.35
C ASP A 128 -8.28 -1.43 -10.54
N THR A 129 -7.68 -2.63 -10.59
CA THR A 129 -8.10 -3.78 -9.78
C THR A 129 -8.00 -3.46 -8.29
N SER A 130 -6.87 -2.93 -7.86
CA SER A 130 -6.65 -2.55 -6.46
C SER A 130 -7.59 -1.42 -6.00
N CYS A 131 -7.79 -0.39 -6.82
CA CYS A 131 -8.77 0.66 -6.57
C CYS A 131 -10.20 0.08 -6.48
N SER A 132 -10.53 -0.88 -7.34
CA SER A 132 -11.84 -1.54 -7.33
C SER A 132 -12.02 -2.42 -6.11
N GLY A 133 -10.97 -3.03 -5.60
CA GLY A 133 -10.93 -3.75 -4.34
C GLY A 133 -10.95 -2.87 -3.08
N GLY A 134 -11.10 -1.54 -3.25
CA GLY A 134 -11.30 -0.61 -2.14
C GLY A 134 -10.03 0.08 -1.62
N LEU A 135 -8.84 -0.20 -2.18
CA LEU A 135 -7.62 0.50 -1.78
C LEU A 135 -7.58 1.91 -2.40
N ALA A 136 -7.95 2.90 -1.61
CA ALA A 136 -8.07 4.29 -2.03
C ALA A 136 -6.74 4.93 -2.49
N ASP A 137 -5.62 4.44 -1.96
CA ASP A 137 -4.28 4.85 -2.42
C ASP A 137 -4.06 4.52 -3.89
N SER A 138 -4.52 3.36 -4.35
CA SER A 138 -4.42 2.96 -5.77
C SER A 138 -5.27 3.85 -6.66
N CYS A 139 -6.49 4.21 -6.22
CA CYS A 139 -7.34 5.17 -6.91
C CYS A 139 -6.64 6.52 -7.08
N ASN A 140 -6.08 7.03 -5.98
CA ASN A 140 -5.37 8.32 -5.97
C ASN A 140 -4.09 8.27 -6.83
N MET A 141 -3.34 7.18 -6.76
CA MET A 141 -2.13 7.02 -7.56
C MET A 141 -2.44 7.07 -9.05
N LEU A 142 -3.41 6.28 -9.51
CA LEU A 142 -3.80 6.26 -10.92
C LEU A 142 -4.37 7.62 -11.36
N ALA A 143 -5.21 8.25 -10.54
CA ALA A 143 -5.74 9.58 -10.83
C ALA A 143 -4.61 10.62 -11.01
N LYS A 144 -3.60 10.61 -10.16
CA LYS A 144 -2.44 11.51 -10.29
C LYS A 144 -1.68 11.29 -11.60
N GLN A 145 -1.54 10.04 -12.07
CA GLN A 145 -0.91 9.79 -13.37
C GLN A 145 -1.75 10.33 -14.52
N LEU A 146 -3.07 10.16 -14.47
CA LEU A 146 -4.01 10.68 -15.49
C LEU A 146 -4.13 12.19 -15.51
N LEU A 147 -3.73 12.90 -14.44
CA LEU A 147 -3.79 14.36 -14.33
C LEU A 147 -2.47 15.07 -14.68
N ARG A 148 -1.42 14.36 -15.01
CA ARG A 148 -0.12 14.98 -15.32
C ARG A 148 -0.21 15.84 -16.58
N HIS A 149 0.30 17.08 -16.47
CA HIS A 149 0.32 18.06 -17.55
C HIS A 149 1.63 18.11 -18.36
N ASP A 150 2.67 17.43 -17.89
CA ASP A 150 4.01 17.53 -18.49
C ASP A 150 4.19 16.73 -19.79
N GLY A 151 3.18 15.99 -20.21
CA GLY A 151 3.24 15.10 -21.38
C GLY A 151 4.29 13.97 -21.25
N LYS A 152 4.99 13.91 -20.11
CA LYS A 152 6.04 12.93 -19.82
C LYS A 152 5.54 11.81 -18.92
N GLY A 153 4.28 11.87 -18.53
CA GLY A 153 3.66 10.81 -17.73
C GLY A 153 3.61 9.48 -18.49
N PRO A 154 3.67 8.37 -17.77
CA PRO A 154 3.61 7.05 -18.39
C PRO A 154 2.22 6.72 -18.94
N VAL A 155 1.19 7.48 -18.57
CA VAL A 155 -0.21 7.25 -18.91
C VAL A 155 -0.74 8.47 -19.67
N PRO A 156 -1.54 8.30 -20.75
CA PRO A 156 -2.23 9.43 -21.39
C PRO A 156 -3.12 10.18 -20.40
N ARG A 157 -3.18 11.49 -20.56
CA ARG A 157 -3.98 12.36 -19.70
C ARG A 157 -5.48 12.09 -19.90
N ASP A 158 -6.22 11.91 -18.81
CA ASP A 158 -7.68 11.64 -18.81
C ASP A 158 -8.32 12.19 -17.51
N PRO A 159 -8.61 13.51 -17.46
CA PRO A 159 -9.21 14.12 -16.27
C PRO A 159 -10.60 13.60 -15.90
N PRO A 160 -11.50 13.28 -16.84
CA PRO A 160 -12.79 12.67 -16.50
C PRO A 160 -12.64 11.34 -15.75
N ARG A 161 -11.76 10.45 -16.22
CA ARG A 161 -11.46 9.19 -15.53
C ARG A 161 -10.80 9.44 -14.16
N ALA A 162 -9.86 10.37 -14.09
CA ALA A 162 -9.20 10.74 -12.84
C ALA A 162 -10.20 11.25 -11.81
N ARG A 163 -11.19 12.06 -12.21
CA ARG A 163 -12.27 12.50 -11.33
C ARG A 163 -13.02 11.33 -10.72
N GLY A 164 -13.46 10.37 -11.51
CA GLY A 164 -14.16 9.18 -11.01
C GLY A 164 -13.33 8.38 -10.00
N LEU A 165 -12.02 8.23 -10.25
CA LEU A 165 -11.09 7.56 -9.32
C LEU A 165 -10.94 8.35 -8.01
N LEU A 166 -10.83 9.69 -8.08
CA LEU A 166 -10.75 10.54 -6.89
C LEU A 166 -12.05 10.53 -6.08
N GLU A 167 -13.21 10.55 -6.75
CA GLU A 167 -14.52 10.39 -6.10
C GLU A 167 -14.60 9.06 -5.35
N LYS A 168 -14.16 7.96 -5.98
CA LYS A 168 -14.10 6.64 -5.36
C LYS A 168 -13.14 6.60 -4.16
N GLY A 169 -11.92 7.12 -4.29
CA GLY A 169 -10.98 7.19 -3.17
C GLY A 169 -11.51 8.05 -2.02
N CYS A 170 -12.16 9.17 -2.33
CA CYS A 170 -12.75 10.06 -1.33
C CYS A 170 -13.97 9.42 -0.63
N SER A 171 -14.76 8.58 -1.31
CA SER A 171 -15.86 7.86 -0.67
C SER A 171 -15.38 6.89 0.43
N HIS A 172 -14.15 6.39 0.32
CA HIS A 172 -13.45 5.60 1.34
C HIS A 172 -12.70 6.44 2.39
N ASN A 173 -13.03 7.72 2.53
CA ASN A 173 -12.42 8.67 3.47
C ASN A 173 -10.91 8.87 3.28
N HIS A 174 -10.41 8.68 2.07
CA HIS A 174 -9.01 8.92 1.75
C HIS A 174 -8.73 10.41 1.56
N GLY A 175 -8.13 11.06 2.56
CA GLY A 175 -7.88 12.50 2.59
C GLY A 175 -7.18 13.04 1.33
N PRO A 176 -6.09 12.42 0.85
CA PRO A 176 -5.43 12.85 -0.40
C PRO A 176 -6.34 12.82 -1.64
N SER A 177 -7.23 11.82 -1.77
CA SER A 177 -8.20 11.78 -2.87
C SER A 177 -9.23 12.90 -2.76
N CYS A 178 -9.76 13.14 -1.56
CA CYS A 178 -10.72 14.23 -1.32
C CYS A 178 -10.07 15.59 -1.62
N PHE A 179 -8.83 15.80 -1.20
CA PHE A 179 -8.09 17.02 -1.47
C PHE A 179 -7.89 17.26 -2.97
N ASN A 180 -7.39 16.26 -3.69
CA ASN A 180 -7.17 16.36 -5.14
C ASN A 180 -8.48 16.61 -5.90
N LEU A 181 -9.57 15.97 -5.49
CA LEU A 181 -10.91 16.20 -6.03
C LEU A 181 -11.39 17.64 -5.78
N THR A 182 -11.16 18.15 -4.56
CA THR A 182 -11.47 19.55 -4.20
C THR A 182 -10.76 20.54 -5.11
N VAL A 183 -9.46 20.32 -5.36
CA VAL A 183 -8.68 21.17 -6.27
C VAL A 183 -9.23 21.13 -7.70
N MET A 184 -9.57 19.93 -8.18
CA MET A 184 -10.13 19.73 -9.52
C MET A 184 -11.48 20.43 -9.67
N LEU A 185 -12.40 20.27 -8.74
CA LEU A 185 -13.74 20.87 -8.79
C LEU A 185 -13.71 22.40 -8.67
N LYS A 186 -12.72 22.95 -7.97
CA LYS A 186 -12.54 24.41 -7.87
C LYS A 186 -12.11 25.03 -9.18
N LYS A 187 -11.17 24.42 -9.87
CA LYS A 187 -10.53 24.99 -11.07
C LYS A 187 -11.18 24.53 -12.36
N GLY A 188 -11.78 23.36 -12.36
CA GLY A 188 -12.12 22.61 -13.56
C GLY A 188 -10.89 22.01 -14.23
N ASP A 189 -11.11 21.18 -15.23
CA ASP A 189 -10.08 20.59 -16.07
C ASP A 189 -10.68 20.19 -17.43
N GLU A 190 -9.89 19.74 -18.39
CA GLU A 190 -10.38 19.29 -19.69
C GLU A 190 -11.45 18.18 -19.53
N GLY A 191 -12.65 18.43 -20.07
CA GLY A 191 -13.79 17.52 -19.90
C GLY A 191 -14.39 17.45 -18.49
N VAL A 192 -13.88 18.24 -17.53
CA VAL A 192 -14.39 18.34 -16.15
C VAL A 192 -14.64 19.82 -15.82
N PRO A 193 -15.87 20.32 -15.95
CA PRO A 193 -16.19 21.70 -15.59
C PRO A 193 -15.98 21.93 -14.08
N SER A 194 -15.67 23.18 -13.72
CA SER A 194 -15.68 23.59 -12.31
C SER A 194 -17.09 23.45 -11.72
N ASP A 195 -17.15 23.01 -10.47
CA ASP A 195 -18.41 22.81 -9.73
C ASP A 195 -18.23 23.35 -8.30
N TYR A 196 -18.66 24.58 -8.10
CA TYR A 196 -18.44 25.28 -6.83
C TYR A 196 -19.29 24.70 -5.68
N GLN A 197 -20.44 24.11 -5.98
CA GLN A 197 -21.25 23.44 -4.95
C GLN A 197 -20.55 22.19 -4.42
N LYS A 198 -20.13 21.30 -5.33
CA LYS A 198 -19.37 20.10 -4.95
C LYS A 198 -18.00 20.43 -4.36
N TYR A 199 -17.34 21.50 -4.84
CA TYR A 199 -16.11 21.99 -4.23
C TYR A 199 -16.27 22.25 -2.73
N ARG A 200 -17.36 22.92 -2.29
CA ARG A 200 -17.60 23.19 -0.87
C ARG A 200 -17.84 21.90 -0.07
N GLU A 201 -18.65 21.00 -0.59
CA GLU A 201 -18.97 19.72 0.05
C GLU A 201 -17.68 18.89 0.29
N TYR A 202 -16.84 18.72 -0.74
CA TYR A 202 -15.62 17.94 -0.63
C TYR A 202 -14.53 18.67 0.19
N ARG A 203 -14.53 19.98 0.19
CA ARG A 203 -13.64 20.77 1.04
C ARG A 203 -13.96 20.54 2.52
N GLU A 204 -15.21 20.67 2.92
CA GLU A 204 -15.65 20.39 4.29
C GLU A 204 -15.29 18.96 4.73
N LYS A 205 -15.51 17.99 3.86
CA LYS A 205 -15.08 16.61 4.10
C LYS A 205 -13.57 16.48 4.29
N THR A 206 -12.79 17.14 3.45
CA THR A 206 -11.31 17.12 3.54
C THR A 206 -10.82 17.74 4.85
N GLU A 207 -11.40 18.88 5.26
CA GLU A 207 -11.07 19.57 6.51
C GLU A 207 -11.45 18.71 7.73
N SER A 208 -12.60 18.04 7.70
CA SER A 208 -13.01 17.10 8.75
C SER A 208 -12.06 15.92 8.89
N LEU A 209 -11.64 15.31 7.78
CA LEU A 209 -10.68 14.21 7.80
C LEU A 209 -9.31 14.64 8.34
N ALA A 210 -8.85 15.84 7.98
CA ALA A 210 -7.60 16.40 8.49
C ALA A 210 -7.67 16.65 10.00
N ALA A 211 -8.78 17.18 10.51
CA ALA A 211 -8.99 17.41 11.94
C ALA A 211 -9.00 16.12 12.76
N GLN A 212 -9.58 15.04 12.22
CA GLN A 212 -9.57 13.72 12.86
C GLN A 212 -8.14 13.18 13.03
N LEU A 213 -7.27 13.37 12.04
CA LEU A 213 -5.87 12.94 12.12
C LEU A 213 -5.10 13.73 13.17
N GLN A 214 -5.31 15.06 13.26
CA GLN A 214 -4.66 15.91 14.27
C GLN A 214 -5.12 15.57 15.71
N GLY A 215 -6.40 15.21 15.89
CA GLY A 215 -6.94 14.77 17.18
C GLY A 215 -6.33 13.45 17.68
N ILE A 216 -5.96 12.56 16.77
CA ILE A 216 -5.29 11.29 17.11
C ILE A 216 -3.84 11.53 17.56
N ASP A 217 -3.12 12.47 16.95
CA ASP A 217 -1.75 12.81 17.33
C ASP A 217 -1.71 13.62 18.64
N GLY A 218 -2.71 14.44 18.93
CA GLY A 218 -2.84 15.18 20.19
C GLY A 218 -3.02 14.29 21.43
N ASN A 219 -3.69 13.16 21.29
CA ASN A 219 -3.89 12.18 22.37
C ASN A 219 -2.67 11.28 22.66
N LYS A 220 -1.64 11.29 21.80
CA LYS A 220 -0.38 10.57 22.04
C LYS A 220 0.65 11.35 22.82
N GLN A 221 0.38 12.64 23.14
CA GLN A 221 1.28 13.53 23.88
C GLN A 221 0.78 13.85 25.29
N ALA A 222 -0.31 13.29 25.73
CA ALA A 222 -0.86 13.38 27.08
C ALA A 222 -0.70 12.04 27.82
#